data_76476ecdff773c655838d96f5ba88dd9
#
_entry.id   76476ecdff773c655838d96f5ba88dd9
#
_cell.length_a   1.000
_cell.length_b   1.000
_cell.length_c   1.000
_cell.angle_alpha   90.00
_cell.angle_beta   90.00
_cell.angle_gamma   90.00
#
_symmetry.space_group_name_H-M   'P 1'
#
loop_
_entity.id
_entity.type
_entity.pdbx_description
1 polymer ?
#
loop_
_entity_poly.entity_id
_entity_poly.type
_entity_poly.pdbx_seq_one_letter_code
_entity_poly.pdbx_strand_id
1 'polypeptide(L)'
;MTDSQNLDPLLGKVLEGRYSVDELIARGGMATVYRGTDLRLGRTVALKVLGGVLVNDPDFVDRFTQEARATAALTHPNVVAVHDQGISEGFPFLVMEFVQGRTIREIMAQSGPFTSAHALEIISSVLAGLSSAHDAGFVHRDIKPENVLITHDGHIKVTDFGLARVINDTPVSDSTGAVLLGTMAYLSPEQVQQLAVDQRSDVYSCGILLYEMVTGLVPFTGSSPLEVAYQHVNSSVSAPSSIQPDVPPAVDHLVLAATRKSPTERIQSAREFRDG
;
A
#
# COMPACT_ATOMS: atom_id res chain seq x y z
N MET A 1 27.12 -16.19 27.44
CA MET A 1 26.80 -16.59 26.05
C MET A 1 26.10 -15.40 25.47
N THR A 2 26.83 -14.61 24.73
CA THR A 2 26.40 -13.32 24.18
C THR A 2 25.42 -13.56 23.02
N ASP A 3 24.23 -13.05 23.22
CA ASP A 3 23.20 -12.93 22.21
C ASP A 3 23.78 -12.18 21.00
N SER A 4 24.03 -12.90 19.91
CA SER A 4 24.36 -12.30 18.63
C SER A 4 23.05 -11.74 18.06
N GLN A 5 22.63 -10.58 18.57
CA GLN A 5 21.63 -9.74 17.91
C GLN A 5 22.18 -9.47 16.52
N ASN A 6 21.45 -9.97 15.52
CA ASN A 6 21.72 -9.72 14.12
C ASN A 6 21.54 -8.21 13.90
N LEU A 7 22.60 -7.44 14.14
CA LEU A 7 22.61 -5.99 13.98
C LEU A 7 22.29 -5.70 12.53
N ASP A 8 21.21 -4.96 12.33
CA ASP A 8 20.82 -4.51 10.99
C ASP A 8 22.00 -3.75 10.36
N PRO A 9 22.49 -4.17 9.19
CA PRO A 9 23.75 -3.67 8.61
C PRO A 9 23.69 -2.20 8.21
N LEU A 10 22.51 -1.59 8.16
CA LEU A 10 22.32 -0.19 7.77
C LEU A 10 22.13 0.76 8.94
N LEU A 11 21.74 0.27 10.12
CA LEU A 11 21.58 1.14 11.29
C LEU A 11 22.89 1.84 11.66
N GLY A 12 22.82 3.16 11.86
CA GLY A 12 23.96 4.03 12.16
C GLY A 12 24.79 4.43 10.95
N LYS A 13 24.48 3.94 9.74
CA LYS A 13 25.13 4.39 8.50
C LYS A 13 24.55 5.70 7.97
N VAL A 14 25.29 6.30 7.02
CA VAL A 14 24.85 7.49 6.28
C VAL A 14 24.84 7.14 4.80
N LEU A 15 23.64 7.13 4.20
CA LEU A 15 23.45 6.87 2.79
C LEU A 15 23.84 8.11 1.98
N GLU A 16 24.64 7.92 0.92
CA GLU A 16 25.19 8.98 0.05
C GLU A 16 25.78 10.20 0.80
N GLY A 17 26.31 9.97 2.01
CA GLY A 17 26.87 11.06 2.83
C GLY A 17 25.86 12.10 3.30
N ARG A 18 24.55 11.83 3.16
CA ARG A 18 23.48 12.80 3.46
C ARG A 18 22.38 12.28 4.37
N TYR A 19 21.98 11.03 4.26
CA TYR A 19 20.81 10.51 4.99
C TYR A 19 21.28 9.53 6.08
N SER A 20 21.23 9.93 7.35
CA SER A 20 21.51 9.01 8.45
C SER A 20 20.36 8.00 8.61
N VAL A 21 20.73 6.76 8.93
CA VAL A 21 19.78 5.67 9.21
C VAL A 21 19.70 5.53 10.73
N ASP A 22 18.62 6.02 11.34
CA ASP A 22 18.55 6.22 12.78
C ASP A 22 17.82 5.08 13.50
N GLU A 23 16.72 4.57 12.92
CA GLU A 23 15.86 3.58 13.56
C GLU A 23 15.15 2.71 12.52
N LEU A 24 15.00 1.42 12.81
CA LEU A 24 14.19 0.50 12.01
C LEU A 24 12.71 0.71 12.32
N ILE A 25 11.91 1.01 11.27
CA ILE A 25 10.45 1.13 11.38
C ILE A 25 9.76 -0.19 11.03
N ALA A 26 10.08 -0.75 9.84
CA ALA A 26 9.43 -1.94 9.35
C ALA A 26 10.34 -2.76 8.43
N ARG A 27 10.17 -4.08 8.45
CA ARG A 27 10.81 -5.01 7.49
C ARG A 27 9.75 -5.66 6.63
N GLY A 28 9.84 -5.46 5.32
CA GLY A 28 9.06 -6.20 4.33
C GLY A 28 9.91 -7.22 3.58
N GLY A 29 9.28 -8.02 2.74
CA GLY A 29 9.99 -9.03 1.95
C GLY A 29 10.97 -8.47 0.92
N MET A 30 10.74 -7.24 0.43
CA MET A 30 11.50 -6.62 -0.66
C MET A 30 12.18 -5.31 -0.25
N ALA A 31 11.76 -4.70 0.84
CA ALA A 31 12.30 -3.44 1.31
C ALA A 31 12.25 -3.36 2.83
N THR A 32 13.17 -2.59 3.39
CA THR A 32 13.18 -2.23 4.80
C THR A 32 12.99 -0.72 4.92
N VAL A 33 12.12 -0.30 5.84
CA VAL A 33 11.83 1.11 6.09
C VAL A 33 12.48 1.54 7.38
N TYR A 34 13.21 2.64 7.33
CA TYR A 34 13.89 3.25 8.47
C TYR A 34 13.41 4.68 8.70
N ARG A 35 13.45 5.13 9.93
CA ARG A 35 13.50 6.55 10.24
C ARG A 35 14.95 7.00 10.08
N GLY A 36 15.13 8.16 9.44
CA GLY A 36 16.43 8.76 9.23
C GLY A 36 16.37 10.28 9.29
N THR A 37 17.52 10.91 9.13
CA THR A 37 17.66 12.37 9.11
C THR A 37 18.37 12.80 7.84
N ASP A 38 17.78 13.73 7.10
CA ASP A 38 18.47 14.49 6.04
C ASP A 38 19.43 15.46 6.72
N LEU A 39 20.71 15.11 6.79
CA LEU A 39 21.75 15.88 7.49
C LEU A 39 21.98 17.27 6.88
N ARG A 40 21.61 17.46 5.60
CA ARG A 40 21.75 18.75 4.91
C ARG A 40 20.65 19.72 5.26
N LEU A 41 19.41 19.21 5.41
CA LEU A 41 18.22 20.03 5.69
C LEU A 41 17.80 19.98 7.17
N GLY A 42 18.37 19.09 7.97
CA GLY A 42 18.07 18.93 9.40
C GLY A 42 16.65 18.42 9.66
N ARG A 43 16.07 17.64 8.73
CA ARG A 43 14.69 17.14 8.85
C ARG A 43 14.64 15.61 8.95
N THR A 44 13.66 15.10 9.70
CA THR A 44 13.35 13.67 9.76
C THR A 44 12.74 13.20 8.45
N VAL A 45 13.15 12.02 7.97
CA VAL A 45 12.68 11.39 6.74
C VAL A 45 12.41 9.91 6.97
N ALA A 46 11.60 9.30 6.11
CA ALA A 46 11.49 7.85 5.99
C ALA A 46 12.42 7.39 4.85
N LEU A 47 13.23 6.37 5.13
CA LEU A 47 14.17 5.78 4.18
C LEU A 47 13.67 4.37 3.85
N LYS A 48 13.17 4.16 2.65
CA LYS A 48 12.78 2.84 2.16
C LYS A 48 13.92 2.26 1.32
N VAL A 49 14.65 1.31 1.90
CA VAL A 49 15.82 0.68 1.27
C VAL A 49 15.41 -0.66 0.68
N LEU A 50 15.67 -0.85 -0.60
CA LEU A 50 15.44 -2.11 -1.28
C LEU A 50 16.51 -3.13 -0.88
N GLY A 51 16.10 -4.38 -0.74
CA GLY A 51 16.98 -5.49 -0.39
C GLY A 51 16.66 -6.76 -1.18
N GLY A 52 17.38 -7.84 -0.85
CA GLY A 52 17.14 -9.15 -1.43
C GLY A 52 17.73 -9.32 -2.83
N VAL A 53 17.23 -10.32 -3.57
CA VAL A 53 17.76 -10.74 -4.88
C VAL A 53 17.53 -9.68 -5.97
N LEU A 54 16.50 -8.85 -5.83
CA LEU A 54 16.09 -7.84 -6.81
C LEU A 54 17.09 -6.70 -7.00
N VAL A 55 17.92 -6.44 -6.00
CA VAL A 55 18.98 -5.40 -6.07
C VAL A 55 20.05 -5.72 -7.12
N ASN A 56 20.22 -7.00 -7.47
CA ASN A 56 21.19 -7.46 -8.46
C ASN A 56 20.65 -7.46 -9.90
N ASP A 57 19.38 -7.09 -10.11
CA ASP A 57 18.77 -6.97 -11.43
C ASP A 57 18.80 -5.49 -11.88
N PRO A 58 19.66 -5.11 -12.86
CA PRO A 58 19.76 -3.74 -13.35
C PRO A 58 18.44 -3.19 -13.90
N ASP A 59 17.67 -4.03 -14.61
CA ASP A 59 16.37 -3.63 -15.17
C ASP A 59 15.36 -3.32 -14.07
N PHE A 60 15.44 -4.03 -12.95
CA PHE A 60 14.62 -3.74 -11.77
C PHE A 60 15.00 -2.38 -11.14
N VAL A 61 16.29 -2.12 -10.97
CA VAL A 61 16.80 -0.85 -10.40
C VAL A 61 16.41 0.33 -11.28
N ASP A 62 16.50 0.19 -12.60
CA ASP A 62 16.12 1.23 -13.55
C ASP A 62 14.60 1.51 -13.48
N ARG A 63 13.76 0.48 -13.47
CA ARG A 63 12.30 0.64 -13.30
C ARG A 63 11.95 1.30 -11.96
N PHE A 64 12.59 0.87 -10.87
CA PHE A 64 12.41 1.48 -9.56
C PHE A 64 12.75 2.97 -9.56
N THR A 65 13.87 3.33 -10.17
CA THR A 65 14.33 4.72 -10.30
C THR A 65 13.35 5.57 -11.13
N GLN A 66 12.82 5.02 -12.23
CA GLN A 66 11.82 5.71 -13.05
C GLN A 66 10.49 5.92 -12.31
N GLU A 67 9.97 4.91 -11.65
CA GLU A 67 8.73 5.01 -10.87
C GLU A 67 8.89 5.98 -9.68
N ALA A 68 10.05 5.98 -9.03
CA ALA A 68 10.35 6.93 -7.96
C ALA A 68 10.31 8.39 -8.45
N ARG A 69 10.94 8.68 -9.60
CA ARG A 69 10.92 10.03 -10.21
C ARG A 69 9.51 10.46 -10.58
N ALA A 70 8.75 9.52 -11.13
CA ALA A 70 7.39 9.80 -11.54
C ALA A 70 6.49 10.07 -10.32
N THR A 71 6.62 9.27 -9.25
CA THR A 71 5.87 9.44 -7.99
C THR A 71 6.27 10.73 -7.25
N ALA A 72 7.53 11.19 -7.38
CA ALA A 72 7.99 12.44 -6.78
C ALA A 72 7.26 13.69 -7.33
N ALA A 73 6.63 13.59 -8.50
CA ALA A 73 5.80 14.67 -9.06
C ALA A 73 4.41 14.75 -8.39
N LEU A 74 3.97 13.73 -7.66
CA LEU A 74 2.69 13.75 -6.96
C LEU A 74 2.77 14.61 -5.70
N THR A 75 1.95 15.65 -5.66
CA THR A 75 1.82 16.53 -4.48
C THR A 75 0.36 16.61 -4.09
N HIS A 76 0.00 15.93 -2.99
CA HIS A 76 -1.36 15.92 -2.46
C HIS A 76 -1.33 15.69 -0.93
N PRO A 77 -2.17 16.34 -0.11
CA PRO A 77 -2.16 16.18 1.34
C PRO A 77 -2.37 14.72 1.79
N ASN A 78 -3.11 13.93 1.02
CA ASN A 78 -3.37 12.52 1.30
C ASN A 78 -2.38 11.55 0.61
N VAL A 79 -1.26 12.02 0.09
CA VAL A 79 -0.19 11.20 -0.48
C VAL A 79 1.11 11.46 0.27
N VAL A 80 1.85 10.41 0.62
CA VAL A 80 3.18 10.54 1.20
C VAL A 80 4.14 11.05 0.13
N ALA A 81 4.77 12.18 0.37
CA ALA A 81 5.67 12.81 -0.61
C ALA A 81 6.98 12.03 -0.73
N VAL A 82 7.44 11.80 -1.96
CA VAL A 82 8.80 11.34 -2.25
C VAL A 82 9.70 12.57 -2.37
N HIS A 83 10.78 12.61 -1.60
CA HIS A 83 11.69 13.75 -1.53
C HIS A 83 12.95 13.57 -2.35
N ASP A 84 13.46 12.33 -2.40
CA ASP A 84 14.71 12.01 -3.08
C ASP A 84 14.81 10.50 -3.32
N GLN A 85 15.81 10.09 -4.09
CA GLN A 85 16.18 8.70 -4.30
C GLN A 85 17.68 8.59 -4.51
N GLY A 86 18.25 7.44 -4.24
CA GLY A 86 19.68 7.21 -4.46
C GLY A 86 20.03 5.72 -4.46
N ILE A 87 21.33 5.45 -4.63
CA ILE A 87 21.92 4.12 -4.53
C ILE A 87 23.14 4.22 -3.62
N SER A 88 23.10 3.61 -2.45
CA SER A 88 24.23 3.60 -1.51
C SER A 88 24.72 2.18 -1.28
N GLU A 89 26.01 1.93 -1.46
CA GLU A 89 26.65 0.60 -1.33
C GLU A 89 25.93 -0.49 -2.19
N GLY A 90 25.35 -0.12 -3.34
CA GLY A 90 24.60 -1.04 -4.18
C GLY A 90 23.13 -1.22 -3.81
N PHE A 91 22.64 -0.59 -2.73
CA PHE A 91 21.25 -0.63 -2.31
C PHE A 91 20.49 0.60 -2.81
N PRO A 92 19.51 0.43 -3.70
CA PRO A 92 18.59 1.51 -4.06
C PRO A 92 17.72 1.90 -2.88
N PHE A 93 17.49 3.19 -2.70
CA PHE A 93 16.62 3.69 -1.62
C PHE A 93 15.78 4.88 -2.07
N LEU A 94 14.63 5.05 -1.40
CA LEU A 94 13.76 6.22 -1.49
C LEU A 94 13.83 7.00 -0.20
N VAL A 95 13.83 8.32 -0.33
CA VAL A 95 13.66 9.26 0.78
C VAL A 95 12.26 9.82 0.69
N MET A 96 11.47 9.61 1.73
CA MET A 96 10.06 10.00 1.76
C MET A 96 9.76 10.88 2.97
N GLU A 97 8.63 11.54 2.93
CA GLU A 97 8.02 12.18 4.08
C GLU A 97 7.91 11.17 5.24
N PHE A 98 8.44 11.55 6.41
CA PHE A 98 8.24 10.77 7.62
C PHE A 98 6.88 11.11 8.24
N VAL A 99 5.96 10.17 8.19
CA VAL A 99 4.61 10.30 8.74
C VAL A 99 4.60 9.82 10.18
N GLN A 100 4.40 10.73 11.14
CA GLN A 100 4.21 10.39 12.55
C GLN A 100 2.77 9.89 12.76
N GLY A 101 2.59 8.57 12.69
CA GLY A 101 1.28 7.97 12.76
C GLY A 101 1.36 6.45 12.79
N ARG A 102 0.23 5.82 12.46
CA ARG A 102 0.07 4.36 12.43
C ARG A 102 -0.64 3.94 11.17
N THR A 103 -0.36 2.75 10.69
CA THR A 103 -1.10 2.15 9.58
C THR A 103 -2.53 1.77 10.02
N ILE A 104 -3.45 1.72 9.06
CA ILE A 104 -4.81 1.18 9.32
C ILE A 104 -4.70 -0.24 9.87
N ARG A 105 -3.76 -1.05 9.38
CA ARG A 105 -3.51 -2.41 9.86
C ARG A 105 -3.22 -2.45 11.36
N GLU A 106 -2.29 -1.61 11.83
CA GLU A 106 -1.92 -1.53 13.26
C GLU A 106 -3.07 -1.06 14.13
N ILE A 107 -3.87 -0.11 13.65
CA ILE A 107 -5.04 0.40 14.38
C ILE A 107 -6.10 -0.68 14.50
N MET A 108 -6.44 -1.36 13.40
CA MET A 108 -7.42 -2.46 13.41
C MET A 108 -6.96 -3.64 14.28
N ALA A 109 -5.68 -3.99 14.24
CA ALA A 109 -5.14 -5.05 15.09
C ALA A 109 -5.24 -4.74 16.58
N GLN A 110 -5.17 -3.46 16.96
CA GLN A 110 -5.27 -3.04 18.36
C GLN A 110 -6.71 -2.78 18.82
N SER A 111 -7.53 -2.18 17.97
CA SER A 111 -8.82 -1.59 18.36
C SER A 111 -10.03 -2.26 17.70
N GLY A 112 -9.81 -3.24 16.81
CA GLY A 112 -10.86 -3.86 16.02
C GLY A 112 -11.32 -2.98 14.83
N PRO A 113 -12.48 -3.31 14.22
CA PRO A 113 -13.01 -2.60 13.07
C PRO A 113 -13.38 -1.15 13.41
N PHE A 114 -13.40 -0.30 12.39
CA PHE A 114 -13.86 1.08 12.49
C PHE A 114 -15.40 1.15 12.49
N THR A 115 -15.94 2.21 13.07
CA THR A 115 -17.34 2.58 12.80
C THR A 115 -17.51 2.95 11.33
N SER A 116 -18.71 2.75 10.78
CA SER A 116 -18.99 3.11 9.37
C SER A 116 -18.65 4.58 9.05
N ALA A 117 -18.92 5.49 9.99
CA ALA A 117 -18.59 6.91 9.82
C ALA A 117 -17.08 7.14 9.66
N HIS A 118 -16.26 6.60 10.58
CA HIS A 118 -14.80 6.74 10.48
C HIS A 118 -14.24 6.03 9.25
N ALA A 119 -14.76 4.84 8.89
CA ALA A 119 -14.32 4.13 7.68
C ALA A 119 -14.60 4.96 6.40
N LEU A 120 -15.75 5.64 6.33
CA LEU A 120 -16.10 6.53 5.22
C LEU A 120 -15.20 7.78 5.17
N GLU A 121 -14.86 8.38 6.29
CA GLU A 121 -13.90 9.50 6.34
C GLU A 121 -12.52 9.09 5.87
N ILE A 122 -12.03 7.92 6.31
CA ILE A 122 -10.75 7.37 5.91
C ILE A 122 -10.74 7.09 4.39
N ILE A 123 -11.74 6.32 3.90
CA ILE A 123 -11.77 5.94 2.49
C ILE A 123 -11.94 7.16 1.58
N SER A 124 -12.72 8.17 1.98
CA SER A 124 -12.87 9.44 1.25
C SER A 124 -11.52 10.14 1.05
N SER A 125 -10.68 10.17 2.10
CA SER A 125 -9.34 10.76 2.05
C SER A 125 -8.39 9.94 1.17
N VAL A 126 -8.43 8.60 1.25
CA VAL A 126 -7.69 7.69 0.36
C VAL A 126 -8.07 7.94 -1.09
N LEU A 127 -9.37 8.01 -1.40
CA LEU A 127 -9.90 8.24 -2.74
C LEU A 127 -9.52 9.64 -3.29
N ALA A 128 -9.41 10.66 -2.42
CA ALA A 128 -8.92 11.97 -2.82
C ALA A 128 -7.45 11.92 -3.27
N GLY A 129 -6.59 11.22 -2.52
CA GLY A 129 -5.18 10.97 -2.90
C GLY A 129 -5.07 10.19 -4.21
N LEU A 130 -5.85 9.10 -4.35
CA LEU A 130 -5.89 8.29 -5.56
C LEU A 130 -6.39 9.07 -6.77
N SER A 131 -7.44 9.89 -6.62
CA SER A 131 -7.93 10.74 -7.72
C SER A 131 -6.85 11.65 -8.27
N SER A 132 -6.06 12.29 -7.39
CA SER A 132 -4.93 13.13 -7.80
C SER A 132 -3.84 12.33 -8.54
N ALA A 133 -3.55 11.11 -8.09
CA ALA A 133 -2.59 10.25 -8.76
C ALA A 133 -3.10 9.75 -10.12
N HIS A 134 -4.38 9.36 -10.21
CA HIS A 134 -5.02 8.93 -11.45
C HIS A 134 -5.06 10.06 -12.50
N ASP A 135 -5.35 11.29 -12.10
CA ASP A 135 -5.33 12.47 -12.96
C ASP A 135 -3.91 12.74 -13.52
N ALA A 136 -2.86 12.32 -12.79
CA ALA A 136 -1.45 12.36 -13.23
C ALA A 136 -1.00 11.09 -14.00
N GLY A 137 -1.90 10.14 -14.25
CA GLY A 137 -1.62 8.92 -14.99
C GLY A 137 -1.05 7.76 -14.16
N PHE A 138 -1.09 7.87 -12.81
CA PHE A 138 -0.57 6.83 -11.91
C PHE A 138 -1.69 5.95 -11.37
N VAL A 139 -1.47 4.64 -11.37
CA VAL A 139 -2.31 3.65 -10.70
C VAL A 139 -1.50 3.05 -9.56
N HIS A 140 -2.08 2.99 -8.36
CA HIS A 140 -1.38 2.55 -7.14
C HIS A 140 -1.07 1.05 -7.15
N ARG A 141 -2.05 0.21 -7.49
CA ARG A 141 -1.98 -1.26 -7.65
C ARG A 141 -1.77 -2.08 -6.37
N ASP A 142 -1.59 -1.45 -5.22
CA ASP A 142 -1.34 -2.14 -3.93
C ASP A 142 -2.03 -1.40 -2.76
N ILE A 143 -3.32 -1.04 -2.95
CA ILE A 143 -4.11 -0.44 -1.87
C ILE A 143 -4.47 -1.52 -0.85
N LYS A 144 -4.02 -1.31 0.38
CA LYS A 144 -4.24 -2.19 1.54
C LYS A 144 -4.02 -1.42 2.85
N PRO A 145 -4.46 -1.95 4.00
CA PRO A 145 -4.34 -1.27 5.29
C PRO A 145 -2.92 -0.91 5.71
N GLU A 146 -1.91 -1.64 5.24
CA GLU A 146 -0.49 -1.38 5.51
C GLU A 146 0.01 -0.13 4.80
N ASN A 147 -0.61 0.24 3.66
CA ASN A 147 -0.22 1.36 2.82
C ASN A 147 -1.05 2.63 3.06
N VAL A 148 -1.89 2.63 4.11
CA VAL A 148 -2.65 3.82 4.53
C VAL A 148 -2.30 4.15 5.97
N LEU A 149 -1.78 5.36 6.17
CA LEU A 149 -1.32 5.89 7.46
C LEU A 149 -2.33 6.91 8.00
N ILE A 150 -2.56 6.86 9.30
CA ILE A 150 -3.30 7.89 10.05
C ILE A 150 -2.29 8.58 10.96
N THR A 151 -2.12 9.89 10.78
CA THR A 151 -1.24 10.71 11.62
C THR A 151 -1.84 10.92 13.00
N HIS A 152 -1.03 11.38 13.97
CA HIS A 152 -1.52 11.65 15.33
C HIS A 152 -2.58 12.76 15.40
N ASP A 153 -2.61 13.66 14.43
CA ASP A 153 -3.61 14.73 14.25
C ASP A 153 -4.78 14.33 13.32
N GLY A 154 -4.87 13.05 12.94
CA GLY A 154 -6.00 12.47 12.22
C GLY A 154 -5.94 12.61 10.69
N HIS A 155 -4.84 13.11 10.10
CA HIS A 155 -4.71 13.16 8.64
C HIS A 155 -4.43 11.78 8.06
N ILE A 156 -5.04 11.50 6.91
CA ILE A 156 -4.88 10.24 6.19
C ILE A 156 -3.85 10.42 5.07
N LYS A 157 -2.90 9.51 4.96
CA LYS A 157 -1.89 9.50 3.90
C LYS A 157 -1.71 8.12 3.29
N VAL A 158 -1.72 8.05 1.97
CA VAL A 158 -1.43 6.84 1.19
C VAL A 158 0.05 6.83 0.85
N THR A 159 0.72 5.71 1.11
CA THR A 159 2.14 5.49 0.79
C THR A 159 2.32 4.42 -0.27
N ASP A 160 3.53 4.29 -0.79
CA ASP A 160 3.95 3.20 -1.70
C ASP A 160 3.31 3.22 -3.10
N PHE A 161 3.02 4.41 -3.63
CA PHE A 161 2.63 4.55 -5.03
C PHE A 161 3.70 4.01 -5.99
N GLY A 162 3.25 3.31 -7.03
CA GLY A 162 4.08 2.88 -8.17
C GLY A 162 4.99 1.67 -7.93
N LEU A 163 5.38 1.36 -6.70
CA LEU A 163 6.32 0.26 -6.42
C LEU A 163 5.78 -1.12 -6.81
N ALA A 164 4.47 -1.31 -6.75
CA ALA A 164 3.83 -2.57 -7.12
C ALA A 164 3.99 -2.91 -8.62
N ARG A 165 4.12 -1.91 -9.51
CA ARG A 165 4.36 -2.13 -10.94
C ARG A 165 5.73 -2.74 -11.18
N VAL A 166 6.76 -2.20 -10.54
CA VAL A 166 8.13 -2.69 -10.64
C VAL A 166 8.24 -4.14 -10.19
N ILE A 167 7.47 -4.49 -9.16
CA ILE A 167 7.46 -5.82 -8.55
C ILE A 167 6.68 -6.82 -9.40
N ASN A 168 5.50 -6.45 -9.89
CA ASN A 168 4.62 -7.36 -10.64
C ASN A 168 5.15 -7.70 -12.04
N ASP A 169 5.97 -6.82 -12.64
CA ASP A 169 6.62 -7.05 -13.92
C ASP A 169 7.90 -7.94 -13.79
N THR A 170 8.25 -8.35 -12.57
CA THR A 170 9.42 -9.20 -12.29
C THR A 170 8.93 -10.60 -11.84
N PRO A 171 9.38 -11.70 -12.46
CA PRO A 171 9.05 -13.06 -12.00
C PRO A 171 9.65 -13.32 -10.61
N VAL A 172 8.84 -13.26 -9.56
CA VAL A 172 9.30 -13.51 -8.19
C VAL A 172 9.10 -14.98 -7.86
N SER A 173 10.19 -15.74 -7.77
CA SER A 173 10.16 -17.16 -7.45
C SER A 173 10.19 -17.51 -5.95
N ASP A 174 10.45 -16.54 -5.04
CA ASP A 174 10.76 -16.86 -3.63
C ASP A 174 10.11 -15.93 -2.56
N SER A 175 8.87 -15.49 -2.77
CA SER A 175 8.15 -14.78 -1.69
C SER A 175 7.64 -15.79 -0.65
N THR A 176 7.98 -15.62 0.63
CA THR A 176 7.44 -16.45 1.71
C THR A 176 5.91 -16.38 1.72
N GLY A 177 5.24 -17.53 1.72
CA GLY A 177 3.79 -17.69 1.49
C GLY A 177 2.87 -16.76 2.32
N ALA A 178 3.27 -16.35 3.54
CA ALA A 178 2.47 -15.47 4.39
C ALA A 178 2.40 -14.01 3.88
N VAL A 179 3.51 -13.47 3.36
CA VAL A 179 3.57 -12.11 2.77
C VAL A 179 2.75 -12.07 1.48
N LEU A 180 2.84 -13.14 0.67
CA LEU A 180 2.08 -13.28 -0.55
C LEU A 180 0.57 -13.38 -0.24
N LEU A 181 0.17 -14.13 0.79
CA LEU A 181 -1.22 -14.30 1.19
C LEU A 181 -1.86 -12.97 1.62
N GLY A 182 -1.15 -12.14 2.40
CA GLY A 182 -1.64 -10.83 2.86
C GLY A 182 -1.89 -9.85 1.70
N THR A 183 -1.01 -9.81 0.72
CA THR A 183 -1.16 -8.94 -0.46
C THR A 183 -2.27 -9.44 -1.40
N MET A 184 -2.46 -10.76 -1.54
CA MET A 184 -3.49 -11.34 -2.40
C MET A 184 -4.91 -10.95 -1.98
N ALA A 185 -5.14 -10.64 -0.70
CA ALA A 185 -6.47 -10.32 -0.18
C ALA A 185 -7.11 -9.04 -0.78
N TYR A 186 -6.33 -8.20 -1.46
CA TYR A 186 -6.79 -6.89 -2.02
C TYR A 186 -6.66 -6.81 -3.54
N LEU A 187 -6.09 -7.81 -4.21
CA LEU A 187 -5.87 -7.78 -5.65
C LEU A 187 -7.18 -7.76 -6.41
N SER A 188 -7.24 -6.91 -7.43
CA SER A 188 -8.38 -6.91 -8.35
C SER A 188 -8.38 -8.14 -9.25
N PRO A 189 -9.54 -8.56 -9.79
CA PRO A 189 -9.63 -9.69 -10.71
C PRO A 189 -8.68 -9.60 -11.90
N GLU A 190 -8.54 -8.40 -12.48
CA GLU A 190 -7.65 -8.14 -13.62
C GLU A 190 -6.17 -8.26 -13.23
N GLN A 191 -5.78 -7.89 -12.01
CA GLN A 191 -4.42 -8.11 -11.52
C GLN A 191 -4.10 -9.60 -11.35
N VAL A 192 -5.04 -10.36 -10.78
CA VAL A 192 -4.90 -11.82 -10.64
C VAL A 192 -4.76 -12.49 -11.99
N GLN A 193 -5.51 -12.04 -12.99
CA GLN A 193 -5.53 -12.61 -14.34
C GLN A 193 -4.41 -12.04 -15.25
N GLN A 194 -3.56 -11.14 -14.73
CA GLN A 194 -2.50 -10.46 -15.49
C GLN A 194 -3.03 -9.73 -16.73
N LEU A 195 -4.23 -9.17 -16.64
CA LEU A 195 -4.85 -8.35 -17.68
C LEU A 195 -4.40 -6.89 -17.55
N ALA A 196 -4.88 -6.04 -18.47
CA ALA A 196 -4.62 -4.60 -18.41
C ALA A 196 -5.21 -4.00 -17.13
N VAL A 197 -4.35 -3.34 -16.34
CA VAL A 197 -4.66 -2.71 -15.04
C VAL A 197 -4.77 -1.20 -15.23
N ASP A 198 -5.91 -0.63 -14.86
CA ASP A 198 -6.16 0.81 -14.83
C ASP A 198 -6.65 1.29 -13.46
N GLN A 199 -7.05 2.56 -13.33
CA GLN A 199 -7.51 3.18 -12.08
C GLN A 199 -8.65 2.41 -11.38
N ARG A 200 -9.44 1.62 -12.11
CA ARG A 200 -10.55 0.82 -11.56
C ARG A 200 -10.07 -0.37 -10.74
N SER A 201 -8.81 -0.76 -10.89
CA SER A 201 -8.19 -1.75 -9.99
C SER A 201 -8.01 -1.18 -8.57
N ASP A 202 -7.61 0.09 -8.44
CA ASP A 202 -7.52 0.75 -7.14
C ASP A 202 -8.92 0.93 -6.51
N VAL A 203 -9.94 1.22 -7.33
CA VAL A 203 -11.35 1.27 -6.88
C VAL A 203 -11.78 -0.07 -6.27
N TYR A 204 -11.44 -1.19 -6.91
CA TYR A 204 -11.72 -2.52 -6.36
C TYR A 204 -11.03 -2.73 -5.01
N SER A 205 -9.73 -2.45 -4.93
CA SER A 205 -8.96 -2.61 -3.70
C SER A 205 -9.47 -1.69 -2.57
N CYS A 206 -9.92 -0.48 -2.90
CA CYS A 206 -10.60 0.43 -1.96
C CYS A 206 -11.93 -0.16 -1.45
N GLY A 207 -12.70 -0.84 -2.31
CA GLY A 207 -13.91 -1.55 -1.90
C GLY A 207 -13.60 -2.68 -0.89
N ILE A 208 -12.55 -3.46 -1.13
CA ILE A 208 -12.08 -4.50 -0.20
C ILE A 208 -11.59 -3.88 1.11
N LEU A 209 -10.83 -2.77 1.05
CA LEU A 209 -10.36 -2.05 2.22
C LEU A 209 -11.53 -1.52 3.07
N LEU A 210 -12.55 -0.92 2.43
CA LEU A 210 -13.74 -0.44 3.13
C LEU A 210 -14.50 -1.59 3.80
N TYR A 211 -14.66 -2.72 3.08
CA TYR A 211 -15.25 -3.93 3.65
C TYR A 211 -14.52 -4.35 4.93
N GLU A 212 -13.21 -4.49 4.88
CA GLU A 212 -12.42 -4.92 6.03
C GLU A 212 -12.46 -3.89 7.17
N MET A 213 -12.40 -2.60 6.87
CA MET A 213 -12.47 -1.56 7.91
C MET A 213 -13.76 -1.64 8.73
N VAL A 214 -14.89 -1.97 8.12
CA VAL A 214 -16.19 -2.02 8.84
C VAL A 214 -16.53 -3.38 9.43
N THR A 215 -15.96 -4.48 8.89
CA THR A 215 -16.24 -5.84 9.37
C THR A 215 -15.14 -6.43 10.25
N GLY A 216 -13.89 -5.91 10.12
CA GLY A 216 -12.69 -6.50 10.71
C GLY A 216 -12.18 -7.75 9.95
N LEU A 217 -12.81 -8.13 8.84
CA LEU A 217 -12.51 -9.33 8.07
C LEU A 217 -12.33 -9.00 6.59
N VAL A 218 -11.43 -9.70 5.89
CA VAL A 218 -11.40 -9.67 4.43
C VAL A 218 -12.51 -10.55 3.85
N PRO A 219 -13.10 -10.20 2.67
CA PRO A 219 -14.23 -10.95 2.12
C PRO A 219 -13.85 -12.36 1.63
N PHE A 220 -12.59 -12.56 1.30
CA PHE A 220 -12.08 -13.82 0.78
C PHE A 220 -10.90 -14.33 1.60
N THR A 221 -11.01 -15.59 2.01
CA THR A 221 -9.97 -16.30 2.77
C THR A 221 -9.75 -17.69 2.18
N GLY A 222 -8.59 -18.28 2.39
CA GLY A 222 -8.29 -19.61 1.87
C GLY A 222 -7.04 -20.20 2.50
N SER A 223 -6.83 -21.50 2.24
CA SER A 223 -5.67 -22.25 2.70
C SER A 223 -4.40 -21.95 1.90
N SER A 224 -4.55 -21.29 0.75
CA SER A 224 -3.44 -20.90 -0.13
C SER A 224 -3.70 -19.56 -0.82
N PRO A 225 -2.63 -18.84 -1.24
CA PRO A 225 -2.76 -17.63 -2.04
C PRO A 225 -3.57 -17.82 -3.32
N LEU A 226 -3.44 -18.98 -3.96
CA LEU A 226 -4.16 -19.32 -5.19
C LEU A 226 -5.67 -19.43 -4.96
N GLU A 227 -6.10 -19.97 -3.82
CA GLU A 227 -7.52 -20.06 -3.46
C GLU A 227 -8.13 -18.68 -3.26
N VAL A 228 -7.44 -17.77 -2.58
CA VAL A 228 -7.88 -16.36 -2.42
C VAL A 228 -7.95 -15.66 -3.77
N ALA A 229 -6.93 -15.82 -4.61
CA ALA A 229 -6.88 -15.26 -5.96
C ALA A 229 -8.06 -15.77 -6.81
N TYR A 230 -8.37 -17.07 -6.75
CA TYR A 230 -9.52 -17.67 -7.45
C TYR A 230 -10.84 -17.03 -7.02
N GLN A 231 -11.03 -16.77 -5.72
CA GLN A 231 -12.25 -16.13 -5.20
C GLN A 231 -12.37 -14.69 -5.68
N HIS A 232 -11.27 -13.93 -5.77
CA HIS A 232 -11.28 -12.58 -6.35
C HIS A 232 -11.80 -12.56 -7.79
N VAL A 233 -11.52 -13.58 -8.57
CA VAL A 233 -11.99 -13.70 -9.96
C VAL A 233 -13.44 -14.20 -10.03
N ASN A 234 -13.80 -15.22 -9.25
CA ASN A 234 -14.98 -16.03 -9.49
C ASN A 234 -16.12 -15.87 -8.45
N SER A 235 -15.81 -15.33 -7.24
CA SER A 235 -16.80 -15.25 -6.16
C SER A 235 -17.22 -13.80 -5.91
N SER A 236 -18.51 -13.53 -5.73
CA SER A 236 -19.01 -12.20 -5.36
C SER A 236 -18.68 -11.88 -3.90
N VAL A 237 -18.35 -10.61 -3.63
CA VAL A 237 -18.25 -10.10 -2.26
C VAL A 237 -19.65 -10.05 -1.63
N SER A 238 -19.79 -10.52 -0.39
CA SER A 238 -21.03 -10.40 0.38
C SER A 238 -21.20 -8.98 0.91
N ALA A 239 -22.43 -8.57 1.19
CA ALA A 239 -22.68 -7.28 1.82
C ALA A 239 -22.02 -7.23 3.21
N PRO A 240 -21.29 -6.17 3.58
CA PRO A 240 -20.74 -5.99 4.93
C PRO A 240 -21.77 -6.17 6.05
N SER A 241 -23.00 -5.72 5.85
CA SER A 241 -24.11 -5.87 6.83
C SER A 241 -24.48 -7.32 7.11
N SER A 242 -24.13 -8.27 6.25
CA SER A 242 -24.33 -9.70 6.49
C SER A 242 -23.39 -10.25 7.58
N ILE A 243 -22.27 -9.55 7.84
CA ILE A 243 -21.28 -9.88 8.89
C ILE A 243 -21.48 -8.96 10.08
N GLN A 244 -21.66 -7.66 9.84
CA GLN A 244 -21.82 -6.61 10.84
C GLN A 244 -23.16 -5.90 10.63
N PRO A 245 -24.24 -6.32 11.31
CA PRO A 245 -25.60 -5.82 11.06
C PRO A 245 -25.80 -4.30 11.23
N ASP A 246 -24.92 -3.64 12.00
CA ASP A 246 -24.95 -2.18 12.22
C ASP A 246 -24.38 -1.38 11.03
N VAL A 247 -23.86 -2.03 10.00
CA VAL A 247 -23.37 -1.36 8.80
C VAL A 247 -24.56 -0.84 7.99
N PRO A 248 -24.58 0.47 7.64
CA PRO A 248 -25.67 1.06 6.86
C PRO A 248 -25.75 0.48 5.44
N PRO A 249 -26.96 0.35 4.84
CA PRO A 249 -27.12 -0.13 3.47
C PRO A 249 -26.38 0.68 2.40
N ALA A 250 -26.08 1.96 2.67
CA ALA A 250 -25.29 2.80 1.79
C ALA A 250 -23.84 2.28 1.68
N VAL A 251 -23.24 1.81 2.77
CA VAL A 251 -21.89 1.22 2.78
C VAL A 251 -21.88 -0.11 2.02
N ASP A 252 -22.92 -0.94 2.19
CA ASP A 252 -23.09 -2.16 1.40
C ASP A 252 -23.09 -1.84 -0.10
N HIS A 253 -23.88 -0.83 -0.47
CA HIS A 253 -24.00 -0.41 -1.88
C HIS A 253 -22.64 0.01 -2.46
N LEU A 254 -21.89 0.85 -1.74
CA LEU A 254 -20.57 1.32 -2.15
C LEU A 254 -19.59 0.15 -2.32
N VAL A 255 -19.50 -0.74 -1.33
CA VAL A 255 -18.61 -1.91 -1.39
C VAL A 255 -18.98 -2.81 -2.55
N LEU A 256 -20.25 -3.16 -2.71
CA LEU A 256 -20.69 -4.06 -3.78
C LEU A 256 -20.51 -3.45 -5.18
N ALA A 257 -20.70 -2.14 -5.34
CA ALA A 257 -20.47 -1.44 -6.59
C ALA A 257 -18.98 -1.32 -6.93
N ALA A 258 -18.12 -1.06 -5.94
CA ALA A 258 -16.68 -0.97 -6.12
C ALA A 258 -16.04 -2.35 -6.39
N THR A 259 -16.62 -3.45 -5.89
CA THR A 259 -16.04 -4.80 -6.00
C THR A 259 -16.65 -5.65 -7.13
N ARG A 260 -17.36 -5.05 -8.11
CA ARG A 260 -17.80 -5.73 -9.31
C ARG A 260 -16.61 -6.35 -10.05
N LYS A 261 -16.79 -7.57 -10.57
CA LYS A 261 -15.69 -8.33 -11.21
C LYS A 261 -15.26 -7.70 -12.53
N SER A 262 -16.22 -7.36 -13.37
CA SER A 262 -15.95 -6.63 -14.61
C SER A 262 -15.60 -5.16 -14.30
N PRO A 263 -14.43 -4.64 -14.74
CA PRO A 263 -14.10 -3.23 -14.56
C PRO A 263 -15.14 -2.27 -15.17
N THR A 264 -15.85 -2.69 -16.22
CA THR A 264 -16.89 -1.86 -16.89
C THR A 264 -18.19 -1.76 -16.09
N GLU A 265 -18.45 -2.68 -15.17
CA GLU A 265 -19.62 -2.69 -14.29
C GLU A 265 -19.35 -2.06 -12.92
N ARG A 266 -18.07 -1.71 -12.66
CA ARG A 266 -17.59 -1.15 -11.42
C ARG A 266 -17.76 0.37 -11.40
N ILE A 267 -17.65 1.00 -10.23
CA ILE A 267 -17.43 2.45 -10.10
C ILE A 267 -16.22 2.83 -10.97
N GLN A 268 -16.32 3.86 -11.82
CA GLN A 268 -15.34 4.12 -12.88
C GLN A 268 -14.13 4.95 -12.41
N SER A 269 -14.23 5.65 -11.29
CA SER A 269 -13.14 6.47 -10.79
C SER A 269 -13.14 6.59 -9.26
N ALA A 270 -11.98 6.93 -8.69
CA ALA A 270 -11.88 7.26 -7.27
C ALA A 270 -12.77 8.46 -6.88
N ARG A 271 -12.94 9.43 -7.78
CA ARG A 271 -13.84 10.57 -7.60
C ARG A 271 -15.29 10.13 -7.49
N GLU A 272 -15.77 9.32 -8.43
CA GLU A 272 -17.12 8.78 -8.41
C GLU A 272 -17.39 7.97 -7.12
N PHE A 273 -16.44 7.15 -6.68
CA PHE A 273 -16.55 6.38 -5.45
C PHE A 273 -16.68 7.28 -4.21
N ARG A 274 -15.91 8.37 -4.16
CA ARG A 274 -15.95 9.34 -3.06
C ARG A 274 -17.26 10.12 -3.00
N ASP A 275 -17.84 10.43 -4.14
CA ASP A 275 -19.02 11.29 -4.26
C ASP A 275 -20.33 10.48 -4.08
N GLY A 276 -20.30 9.15 -4.14
CA GLY A 276 -21.42 8.21 -3.93
C GLY A 276 -21.55 7.76 -2.49
#